data_8f4ab237d86db8bb1f9602ba20dc3e6a
#
_entry.id   8f4ab237d86db8bb1f9602ba20dc3e6a
#
_cell.length_a   1.000
_cell.length_b   1.000
_cell.length_c   1.000
_cell.angle_alpha   90.00
_cell.angle_beta   90.00
_cell.angle_gamma   90.00
#
_symmetry.space_group_name_H-M   'P 1'
#
loop_
_entity.id
_entity.type
_entity.pdbx_description
1 polymer ?
#
loop_
_entity_poly.entity_id
_entity_poly.type
_entity_poly.pdbx_seq_one_letter_code
_entity_poly.pdbx_strand_id
1 'polypeptide(L)'
;MSVHPAITDPDVRAHLERLAARAGTIPSGATDADGDDAARIAELRANPSWVRLPDDEVVESQDLDADGLALRLYRPRAGHRGTLVFAHGGGWVAGDLDNNDALCRALAAATDAQVLSVDYRLAPEHPFPAGLGDCERALRFAASGAGGLIDPALLGVAGHSAGGNLAAALALRSREGRAPGIRVQVLLCPVLDAPDPDRPSYRAHTENLPLTAKGMHWYWGLYLQEAAGAGSVGPAVAPGGVAASAPEGSAPGPVAQVAAPAGAASDGAVPVEAAPVRAPDLAGSAPAVIVAASVDPLSDEAEEYAGRLTASGVPVEFVRREGVPHLFLVFPSTPARDEVLAAIAPAVRRAFA
;
A
#
# COMPACT_ATOMS: atom_id res chain seq x y z
N MET A 1 -13.60 6.75 25.11
CA MET A 1 -12.13 7.07 25.04
C MET A 1 -11.95 8.41 24.33
N SER A 2 -10.97 9.20 24.73
CA SER A 2 -10.67 10.48 24.09
C SER A 2 -9.68 10.29 22.93
N VAL A 3 -9.84 11.07 21.87
CA VAL A 3 -8.86 11.13 20.77
C VAL A 3 -7.49 11.54 21.33
N HIS A 4 -6.43 10.93 20.84
CA HIS A 4 -5.06 11.17 21.30
C HIS A 4 -4.74 12.69 21.26
N PRO A 5 -4.12 13.27 22.32
CA PRO A 5 -3.93 14.72 22.42
C PRO A 5 -3.00 15.31 21.36
N ALA A 6 -2.06 14.54 20.82
CA ALA A 6 -1.18 14.98 19.75
C ALA A 6 -1.89 15.16 18.40
N ILE A 7 -3.12 14.64 18.23
CA ILE A 7 -3.93 14.90 17.03
C ILE A 7 -4.54 16.29 17.19
N THR A 8 -3.94 17.29 16.58
CA THR A 8 -4.31 18.70 16.72
C THR A 8 -5.01 19.28 15.50
N ASP A 9 -4.99 18.60 14.34
CA ASP A 9 -5.77 18.98 13.17
C ASP A 9 -7.27 18.90 13.51
N PRO A 10 -8.03 20.01 13.42
CA PRO A 10 -9.39 20.07 13.95
C PRO A 10 -10.37 19.19 13.19
N ASP A 11 -10.23 19.06 11.88
CA ASP A 11 -11.15 18.30 11.04
C ASP A 11 -10.91 16.80 11.21
N VAL A 12 -9.64 16.39 11.30
CA VAL A 12 -9.24 15.02 11.58
C VAL A 12 -9.68 14.61 12.98
N ARG A 13 -9.48 15.48 13.98
CA ARG A 13 -9.96 15.23 15.35
C ARG A 13 -11.46 15.05 15.40
N ALA A 14 -12.22 15.96 14.78
CA ALA A 14 -13.69 15.88 14.74
C ALA A 14 -14.16 14.61 14.00
N HIS A 15 -13.43 14.16 12.97
CA HIS A 15 -13.74 12.92 12.27
C HIS A 15 -13.57 11.71 13.21
N LEU A 16 -12.44 11.62 13.91
CA LEU A 16 -12.16 10.53 14.86
C LEU A 16 -13.13 10.51 16.05
N GLU A 17 -13.52 11.67 16.56
CA GLU A 17 -14.51 11.79 17.63
C GLU A 17 -15.88 11.28 17.18
N ARG A 18 -16.30 11.56 15.94
CA ARG A 18 -17.54 10.99 15.36
C ARG A 18 -17.45 9.47 15.21
N LEU A 19 -16.31 8.93 14.78
CA LEU A 19 -16.09 7.48 14.67
C LEU A 19 -16.15 6.82 16.06
N ALA A 20 -15.43 7.38 17.03
CA ALA A 20 -15.44 6.88 18.41
C ALA A 20 -16.83 6.90 19.05
N ALA A 21 -17.63 7.94 18.79
CA ALA A 21 -19.02 8.04 19.28
C ALA A 21 -19.93 6.95 18.70
N ARG A 22 -19.67 6.49 17.47
CA ARG A 22 -20.46 5.44 16.81
C ARG A 22 -20.03 4.03 17.21
N ALA A 23 -18.72 3.81 17.31
CA ALA A 23 -18.14 2.48 17.54
C ALA A 23 -17.81 2.20 19.02
N GLY A 24 -17.91 3.21 19.91
CA GLY A 24 -17.47 3.10 21.31
C GLY A 24 -15.95 3.12 21.49
N THR A 25 -15.19 3.01 20.41
CA THR A 25 -13.72 3.05 20.37
C THR A 25 -13.25 3.78 19.14
N ILE A 26 -12.02 4.30 19.16
CA ILE A 26 -11.35 4.73 17.92
C ILE A 26 -11.03 3.44 17.14
N PRO A 27 -11.51 3.29 15.89
CA PRO A 27 -11.17 2.13 15.08
C PRO A 27 -9.64 2.08 14.93
N SER A 28 -8.99 1.16 15.60
CA SER A 28 -7.59 0.85 15.38
C SER A 28 -7.51 -0.28 14.36
N GLY A 29 -6.64 -0.17 13.39
CA GLY A 29 -6.41 -1.22 12.39
C GLY A 29 -5.96 -2.54 13.00
N ALA A 30 -5.49 -2.50 14.26
CA ALA A 30 -5.15 -3.66 15.07
C ALA A 30 -5.50 -3.33 16.52
N THR A 31 -6.59 -3.90 17.05
CA THR A 31 -6.96 -3.74 18.46
C THR A 31 -5.92 -4.39 19.36
N ASP A 32 -5.66 -3.76 20.53
CA ASP A 32 -4.72 -4.27 21.54
C ASP A 32 -5.25 -5.53 22.28
N ALA A 33 -6.33 -6.15 21.80
CA ALA A 33 -6.91 -7.31 22.43
C ALA A 33 -6.08 -8.56 22.15
N ASP A 34 -5.73 -9.28 23.20
CA ASP A 34 -5.26 -10.67 23.12
C ASP A 34 -6.45 -11.52 22.62
N GLY A 35 -6.46 -11.86 21.35
CA GLY A 35 -7.58 -12.54 20.70
C GLY A 35 -7.12 -13.48 19.57
N ASP A 36 -8.08 -14.22 19.04
CA ASP A 36 -7.89 -15.08 17.88
C ASP A 36 -7.54 -14.23 16.63
N ASP A 37 -6.37 -14.44 16.06
CA ASP A 37 -5.90 -13.75 14.86
C ASP A 37 -6.89 -13.89 13.69
N ALA A 38 -7.51 -15.05 13.53
CA ALA A 38 -8.48 -15.27 12.45
C ALA A 38 -9.72 -14.38 12.61
N ALA A 39 -10.24 -14.23 13.83
CA ALA A 39 -11.38 -13.34 14.10
C ALA A 39 -11.02 -11.88 13.85
N ARG A 40 -9.82 -11.46 14.27
CA ARG A 40 -9.30 -10.11 14.07
C ARG A 40 -9.09 -9.79 12.59
N ILE A 41 -8.51 -10.69 11.82
CA ILE A 41 -8.35 -10.56 10.38
C ILE A 41 -9.71 -10.45 9.69
N ALA A 42 -10.67 -11.29 10.08
CA ALA A 42 -12.02 -11.26 9.52
C ALA A 42 -12.72 -9.92 9.80
N GLU A 43 -12.59 -9.36 11.00
CA GLU A 43 -13.12 -8.04 11.35
C GLU A 43 -12.48 -6.92 10.52
N LEU A 44 -11.16 -6.92 10.36
CA LEU A 44 -10.46 -5.95 9.53
C LEU A 44 -10.92 -6.00 8.07
N ARG A 45 -11.09 -7.19 7.51
CA ARG A 45 -11.51 -7.40 6.12
C ARG A 45 -12.98 -7.10 5.88
N ALA A 46 -13.82 -7.19 6.92
CA ALA A 46 -15.26 -6.89 6.85
C ALA A 46 -15.60 -5.42 7.07
N ASN A 47 -14.63 -4.49 6.99
CA ASN A 47 -14.85 -3.08 7.28
C ASN A 47 -15.86 -2.46 6.31
N PRO A 48 -17.08 -2.06 6.79
CA PRO A 48 -18.15 -1.56 5.93
C PRO A 48 -17.89 -0.15 5.38
N SER A 49 -16.82 0.51 5.79
CA SER A 49 -16.42 1.83 5.25
C SER A 49 -15.61 1.74 3.97
N TRP A 50 -15.18 0.54 3.58
CA TRP A 50 -14.47 0.30 2.33
C TRP A 50 -15.47 0.12 1.20
N VAL A 51 -15.68 1.19 0.45
CA VAL A 51 -16.66 1.21 -0.62
C VAL A 51 -16.10 1.86 -1.87
N ARG A 52 -16.40 1.26 -3.01
CA ARG A 52 -16.18 1.91 -4.30
C ARG A 52 -17.09 3.13 -4.42
N LEU A 53 -16.50 4.28 -4.71
CA LEU A 53 -17.27 5.48 -5.03
C LEU A 53 -17.75 5.42 -6.49
N PRO A 54 -18.92 6.02 -6.80
CA PRO A 54 -19.34 6.16 -8.20
C PRO A 54 -18.35 7.05 -8.97
N ASP A 55 -18.27 6.83 -10.27
CA ASP A 55 -17.54 7.73 -11.15
C ASP A 55 -18.17 9.14 -11.10
N ASP A 56 -17.33 10.15 -11.14
CA ASP A 56 -17.71 11.55 -11.08
C ASP A 56 -17.25 12.32 -12.34
N GLU A 57 -17.45 13.65 -12.35
CA GLU A 57 -17.03 14.49 -13.46
C GLU A 57 -15.50 14.70 -13.54
N VAL A 58 -14.77 14.31 -12.50
CA VAL A 58 -13.32 14.52 -12.39
C VAL A 58 -12.53 13.27 -12.74
N VAL A 59 -12.94 12.10 -12.20
CA VAL A 59 -12.23 10.82 -12.37
C VAL A 59 -13.20 9.70 -12.73
N GLU A 60 -12.89 8.97 -13.79
CA GLU A 60 -13.55 7.70 -14.12
C GLU A 60 -12.72 6.51 -13.68
N SER A 61 -13.36 5.35 -13.45
CA SER A 61 -12.67 4.12 -13.09
C SER A 61 -13.09 2.94 -13.97
N GLN A 62 -12.15 2.04 -14.23
CA GLN A 62 -12.35 0.83 -15.00
C GLN A 62 -11.65 -0.34 -14.33
N ASP A 63 -12.39 -1.43 -14.10
CA ASP A 63 -11.80 -2.67 -13.60
C ASP A 63 -11.14 -3.42 -14.77
N LEU A 64 -9.94 -3.95 -14.50
CA LEU A 64 -9.09 -4.68 -15.45
C LEU A 64 -8.66 -6.00 -14.83
N ASP A 65 -8.22 -6.93 -15.65
CA ASP A 65 -7.65 -8.21 -15.25
C ASP A 65 -6.28 -8.41 -15.93
N ALA A 66 -5.28 -8.74 -15.14
CA ALA A 66 -3.95 -9.06 -15.63
C ALA A 66 -3.62 -10.54 -15.31
N ASP A 67 -4.15 -11.46 -16.13
CA ASP A 67 -4.01 -12.90 -15.96
C ASP A 67 -4.43 -13.39 -14.56
N GLY A 68 -5.67 -13.03 -14.16
CA GLY A 68 -6.25 -13.38 -12.86
C GLY A 68 -5.83 -12.49 -11.70
N LEU A 69 -5.11 -11.39 -11.95
CA LEU A 69 -4.86 -10.33 -10.98
C LEU A 69 -5.85 -9.19 -11.23
N ALA A 70 -6.77 -8.95 -10.30
CA ALA A 70 -7.72 -7.85 -10.40
C ALA A 70 -7.02 -6.50 -10.21
N LEU A 71 -7.34 -5.54 -11.08
CA LEU A 71 -6.80 -4.19 -11.09
C LEU A 71 -7.94 -3.20 -11.28
N ARG A 72 -7.76 -1.95 -10.79
CA ARG A 72 -8.66 -0.84 -11.11
C ARG A 72 -7.86 0.37 -11.58
N LEU A 73 -8.16 0.81 -12.81
CA LEU A 73 -7.56 1.99 -13.41
C LEU A 73 -8.45 3.22 -13.17
N TYR A 74 -7.91 4.24 -12.51
CA TYR A 74 -8.53 5.55 -12.33
C TYR A 74 -7.93 6.53 -13.31
N ARG A 75 -8.77 7.25 -14.07
CA ARG A 75 -8.35 8.19 -15.10
C ARG A 75 -8.94 9.58 -14.87
N PRO A 76 -8.13 10.63 -14.73
CA PRO A 76 -8.62 12.00 -14.76
C PRO A 76 -9.28 12.33 -16.12
N ARG A 77 -10.50 12.86 -16.13
CA ARG A 77 -11.24 13.19 -17.36
C ARG A 77 -10.68 14.40 -18.10
N ALA A 78 -10.01 15.31 -17.40
CA ALA A 78 -9.34 16.49 -17.98
C ALA A 78 -8.07 16.14 -18.79
N GLY A 79 -7.69 14.85 -18.81
CA GLY A 79 -6.44 14.35 -19.36
C GLY A 79 -5.45 13.95 -18.30
N HIS A 80 -4.46 13.16 -18.68
CA HIS A 80 -3.48 12.62 -17.75
C HIS A 80 -2.11 12.49 -18.40
N ARG A 81 -1.06 12.45 -17.57
CA ARG A 81 0.29 12.11 -17.97
C ARG A 81 0.84 11.07 -17.00
N GLY A 82 1.27 9.93 -17.56
CA GLY A 82 1.84 8.85 -16.80
C GLY A 82 0.84 8.06 -15.94
N THR A 83 1.33 6.98 -15.36
CA THR A 83 0.54 6.04 -14.56
C THR A 83 1.30 5.65 -13.30
N LEU A 84 0.64 5.79 -12.15
CA LEU A 84 1.11 5.30 -10.85
C LEU A 84 0.50 3.92 -10.61
N VAL A 85 1.31 2.87 -10.54
CA VAL A 85 0.88 1.56 -10.04
C VAL A 85 0.78 1.65 -8.52
N PHE A 86 -0.43 1.52 -7.99
CA PHE A 86 -0.75 1.81 -6.59
C PHE A 86 -1.05 0.54 -5.80
N ALA A 87 -0.31 0.35 -4.71
CA ALA A 87 -0.59 -0.67 -3.72
C ALA A 87 -1.34 -0.07 -2.51
N HIS A 88 -2.47 -0.68 -2.15
CA HIS A 88 -3.30 -0.20 -1.05
C HIS A 88 -2.67 -0.46 0.33
N GLY A 89 -3.15 0.25 1.37
CA GLY A 89 -2.82 0.00 2.76
C GLY A 89 -3.62 -1.16 3.36
N GLY A 90 -3.35 -1.46 4.63
CA GLY A 90 -4.04 -2.53 5.36
C GLY A 90 -3.10 -3.56 6.00
N GLY A 91 -1.84 -3.18 6.26
CA GLY A 91 -0.85 -4.00 6.96
C GLY A 91 -0.52 -5.31 6.24
N TRP A 92 -0.64 -5.37 4.91
CA TRP A 92 -0.51 -6.57 4.06
C TRP A 92 -1.54 -7.68 4.35
N VAL A 93 -2.44 -7.47 5.32
CA VAL A 93 -3.36 -8.47 5.87
C VAL A 93 -4.80 -8.20 5.45
N ALA A 94 -5.14 -6.95 5.20
CA ALA A 94 -6.46 -6.49 4.82
C ALA A 94 -6.39 -5.46 3.70
N GLY A 95 -7.54 -5.14 3.12
CA GLY A 95 -7.66 -4.21 2.00
C GLY A 95 -7.98 -4.93 0.69
N ASP A 96 -8.50 -4.15 -0.24
CA ASP A 96 -8.88 -4.52 -1.59
C ASP A 96 -8.92 -3.26 -2.47
N LEU A 97 -9.48 -3.36 -3.68
CA LEU A 97 -9.62 -2.22 -4.58
C LEU A 97 -10.55 -1.12 -4.04
N ASP A 98 -11.48 -1.44 -3.14
CA ASP A 98 -12.43 -0.49 -2.57
C ASP A 98 -11.90 0.23 -1.33
N ASN A 99 -10.97 -0.40 -0.62
CA ASN A 99 -10.33 0.13 0.60
C ASN A 99 -9.71 1.52 0.42
N ASN A 100 -9.06 1.76 -0.71
CA ASN A 100 -8.40 3.03 -1.01
C ASN A 100 -9.01 3.75 -2.24
N ASP A 101 -10.23 3.42 -2.65
CA ASP A 101 -10.87 4.01 -3.83
C ASP A 101 -10.88 5.56 -3.77
N ALA A 102 -11.31 6.12 -2.63
CA ALA A 102 -11.33 7.57 -2.42
C ALA A 102 -9.94 8.22 -2.51
N LEU A 103 -8.90 7.55 -1.99
CA LEU A 103 -7.52 8.04 -2.07
C LEU A 103 -6.99 7.94 -3.50
N CYS A 104 -7.23 6.85 -4.21
CA CYS A 104 -6.82 6.69 -5.61
C CYS A 104 -7.44 7.76 -6.51
N ARG A 105 -8.74 8.06 -6.34
CA ARG A 105 -9.42 9.14 -7.06
C ARG A 105 -8.83 10.51 -6.74
N ALA A 106 -8.64 10.81 -5.46
CA ALA A 106 -8.06 12.08 -5.03
C ALA A 106 -6.61 12.25 -5.55
N LEU A 107 -5.80 11.19 -5.50
CA LEU A 107 -4.44 11.19 -6.02
C LEU A 107 -4.43 11.40 -7.54
N ALA A 108 -5.28 10.68 -8.29
CA ALA A 108 -5.40 10.86 -9.73
C ALA A 108 -5.79 12.30 -10.11
N ALA A 109 -6.83 12.84 -9.46
CA ALA A 109 -7.30 14.20 -9.68
C ALA A 109 -6.24 15.26 -9.35
N ALA A 110 -5.53 15.11 -8.23
CA ALA A 110 -4.53 16.09 -7.80
C ALA A 110 -3.27 16.08 -8.67
N THR A 111 -2.84 14.90 -9.13
CA THR A 111 -1.55 14.75 -9.84
C THR A 111 -1.66 14.79 -11.36
N ASP A 112 -2.85 14.75 -11.93
CA ASP A 112 -3.11 14.56 -13.36
C ASP A 112 -2.45 13.25 -13.90
N ALA A 113 -2.31 12.24 -13.05
CA ALA A 113 -1.80 10.92 -13.42
C ALA A 113 -2.90 9.86 -13.36
N GLN A 114 -2.81 8.84 -14.20
CA GLN A 114 -3.60 7.63 -13.99
C GLN A 114 -3.11 6.94 -12.70
N VAL A 115 -4.04 6.27 -11.99
CA VAL A 115 -3.70 5.40 -10.87
C VAL A 115 -4.21 3.99 -11.18
N LEU A 116 -3.31 3.01 -11.23
CA LEU A 116 -3.63 1.60 -11.42
C LEU A 116 -3.52 0.89 -10.06
N SER A 117 -4.64 0.74 -9.37
CA SER A 117 -4.72 0.05 -8.07
C SER A 117 -4.67 -1.46 -8.25
N VAL A 118 -3.96 -2.14 -7.34
CA VAL A 118 -3.66 -3.57 -7.40
C VAL A 118 -4.35 -4.31 -6.26
N ASP A 119 -5.12 -5.35 -6.57
CA ASP A 119 -5.68 -6.29 -5.60
C ASP A 119 -4.68 -7.41 -5.31
N TYR A 120 -3.62 -7.07 -4.58
CA TYR A 120 -2.54 -8.00 -4.30
C TYR A 120 -2.91 -9.01 -3.21
N ARG A 121 -2.33 -10.22 -3.28
CA ARG A 121 -2.56 -11.29 -2.29
C ARG A 121 -2.07 -10.89 -0.91
N LEU A 122 -2.87 -11.25 0.10
CA LEU A 122 -2.71 -10.84 1.49
C LEU A 122 -2.11 -11.95 2.36
N ALA A 123 -1.38 -11.54 3.39
CA ALA A 123 -0.99 -12.38 4.51
C ALA A 123 -2.20 -12.59 5.46
N PRO A 124 -2.23 -13.63 6.26
CA PRO A 124 -1.22 -14.69 6.39
C PRO A 124 -1.34 -15.79 5.32
N GLU A 125 -2.41 -15.81 4.50
CA GLU A 125 -2.61 -16.85 3.49
C GLU A 125 -1.50 -16.82 2.43
N HIS A 126 -1.00 -15.63 2.13
CA HIS A 126 0.06 -15.37 1.17
C HIS A 126 1.09 -14.40 1.75
N PRO A 127 1.99 -14.86 2.63
CA PRO A 127 2.98 -14.01 3.27
C PRO A 127 3.99 -13.43 2.27
N PHE A 128 4.89 -12.61 2.75
CA PHE A 128 6.01 -12.09 1.94
C PHE A 128 6.75 -13.25 1.23
N PRO A 129 7.07 -13.10 -0.08
CA PRO A 129 6.94 -11.91 -0.92
C PRO A 129 5.71 -11.91 -1.87
N ALA A 130 4.62 -12.61 -1.56
CA ALA A 130 3.52 -12.84 -2.50
C ALA A 130 2.88 -11.53 -3.00
N GLY A 131 2.49 -10.62 -2.11
CA GLY A 131 1.91 -9.32 -2.48
C GLY A 131 2.87 -8.44 -3.29
N LEU A 132 4.16 -8.47 -2.97
CA LEU A 132 5.18 -7.76 -3.76
C LEU A 132 5.29 -8.33 -5.18
N GLY A 133 5.20 -9.65 -5.33
CA GLY A 133 5.18 -10.32 -6.65
C GLY A 133 3.96 -9.91 -7.49
N ASP A 134 2.79 -9.75 -6.86
CA ASP A 134 1.58 -9.30 -7.57
C ASP A 134 1.68 -7.83 -7.99
N CYS A 135 2.22 -6.95 -7.14
CA CYS A 135 2.49 -5.57 -7.50
C CYS A 135 3.51 -5.46 -8.64
N GLU A 136 4.53 -6.33 -8.69
CA GLU A 136 5.45 -6.40 -9.83
C GLU A 136 4.74 -6.88 -11.11
N ARG A 137 3.84 -7.87 -11.03
CA ARG A 137 3.02 -8.29 -12.18
C ARG A 137 2.17 -7.13 -12.71
N ALA A 138 1.55 -6.34 -11.83
CA ALA A 138 0.80 -5.15 -12.22
C ALA A 138 1.68 -4.09 -12.90
N LEU A 139 2.91 -3.87 -12.40
CA LEU A 139 3.87 -2.97 -13.04
C LEU A 139 4.31 -3.48 -14.42
N ARG A 140 4.51 -4.78 -14.58
CA ARG A 140 4.80 -5.41 -15.90
C ARG A 140 3.61 -5.31 -16.85
N PHE A 141 2.38 -5.48 -16.37
CA PHE A 141 1.16 -5.26 -17.14
C PHE A 141 1.06 -3.80 -17.63
N ALA A 142 1.33 -2.83 -16.75
CA ALA A 142 1.40 -1.42 -17.16
C ALA A 142 2.51 -1.17 -18.19
N ALA A 143 3.69 -1.78 -18.04
CA ALA A 143 4.80 -1.67 -18.96
C ALA A 143 4.55 -2.35 -20.32
N SER A 144 3.57 -3.25 -20.43
CA SER A 144 3.10 -3.78 -21.72
C SER A 144 2.13 -2.84 -22.45
N GLY A 145 1.79 -1.71 -21.85
CA GLY A 145 0.84 -0.73 -22.38
C GLY A 145 -0.63 -1.05 -22.09
N ALA A 146 -0.93 -2.14 -21.36
CA ALA A 146 -2.29 -2.53 -20.95
C ALA A 146 -3.33 -2.40 -22.10
N GLY A 147 -3.00 -2.92 -23.28
CA GLY A 147 -3.89 -2.83 -24.45
C GLY A 147 -4.04 -1.42 -25.03
N GLY A 148 -3.11 -0.52 -24.79
CA GLY A 148 -3.15 0.88 -25.26
C GLY A 148 -3.75 1.86 -24.25
N LEU A 149 -4.07 1.41 -23.04
CA LEU A 149 -4.64 2.26 -21.97
C LEU A 149 -3.57 3.05 -21.19
N ILE A 150 -2.32 2.57 -21.18
CA ILE A 150 -1.22 3.08 -20.38
C ILE A 150 -0.01 3.38 -21.27
N ASP A 151 0.63 4.53 -21.07
CA ASP A 151 1.93 4.82 -21.68
C ASP A 151 3.05 4.10 -20.91
N PRO A 152 3.71 3.08 -21.53
CA PRO A 152 4.74 2.31 -20.84
C PRO A 152 6.02 3.09 -20.55
N ALA A 153 6.22 4.26 -21.16
CA ALA A 153 7.39 5.12 -20.93
C ALA A 153 7.23 6.02 -19.68
N LEU A 154 5.99 6.20 -19.19
CA LEU A 154 5.65 7.13 -18.13
C LEU A 154 5.02 6.40 -16.94
N LEU A 155 5.80 5.49 -16.32
CA LEU A 155 5.36 4.70 -15.17
C LEU A 155 5.97 5.22 -13.87
N GLY A 156 5.20 5.14 -12.79
CA GLY A 156 5.65 5.32 -11.43
C GLY A 156 5.01 4.26 -10.52
N VAL A 157 5.46 4.20 -9.29
CA VAL A 157 4.84 3.38 -8.25
C VAL A 157 4.32 4.26 -7.12
N ALA A 158 3.23 3.86 -6.51
CA ALA A 158 2.66 4.58 -5.38
C ALA A 158 2.09 3.58 -4.36
N GLY A 159 1.95 4.00 -3.12
CA GLY A 159 1.25 3.18 -2.13
C GLY A 159 1.09 3.87 -0.78
N HIS A 160 0.11 3.40 -0.03
CA HIS A 160 -0.20 3.87 1.31
C HIS A 160 0.18 2.82 2.35
N SER A 161 0.85 3.20 3.44
CA SER A 161 1.16 2.30 4.56
C SER A 161 1.95 1.06 4.11
N ALA A 162 1.42 -0.15 4.31
CA ALA A 162 1.96 -1.40 3.78
C ALA A 162 2.13 -1.37 2.25
N GLY A 163 1.21 -0.73 1.51
CA GLY A 163 1.36 -0.50 0.08
C GLY A 163 2.51 0.44 -0.25
N GLY A 164 2.82 1.40 0.61
CA GLY A 164 4.02 2.24 0.52
C GLY A 164 5.31 1.43 0.64
N ASN A 165 5.32 0.39 1.48
CA ASN A 165 6.40 -0.59 1.57
C ASN A 165 6.58 -1.33 0.23
N LEU A 166 5.48 -1.88 -0.32
CA LEU A 166 5.52 -2.59 -1.61
C LEU A 166 6.00 -1.68 -2.75
N ALA A 167 5.59 -0.41 -2.75
CA ALA A 167 6.04 0.58 -3.73
C ALA A 167 7.55 0.89 -3.60
N ALA A 168 8.07 1.06 -2.38
CA ALA A 168 9.50 1.26 -2.14
C ALA A 168 10.32 0.02 -2.54
N ALA A 169 9.84 -1.20 -2.24
CA ALA A 169 10.47 -2.44 -2.67
C ALA A 169 10.49 -2.57 -4.21
N LEU A 170 9.42 -2.19 -4.90
CA LEU A 170 9.39 -2.15 -6.37
C LEU A 170 10.36 -1.12 -6.93
N ALA A 171 10.53 0.03 -6.27
CA ALA A 171 11.53 1.02 -6.68
C ALA A 171 12.96 0.47 -6.57
N LEU A 172 13.27 -0.33 -5.53
CA LEU A 172 14.54 -1.05 -5.44
C LEU A 172 14.71 -2.06 -6.58
N ARG A 173 13.70 -2.90 -6.86
CA ARG A 173 13.72 -3.85 -8.00
C ARG A 173 13.91 -3.15 -9.34
N SER A 174 13.23 -2.02 -9.55
CA SER A 174 13.36 -1.21 -10.77
C SER A 174 14.78 -0.69 -10.94
N ARG A 175 15.37 -0.11 -9.88
CA ARG A 175 16.76 0.36 -9.86
C ARG A 175 17.76 -0.76 -10.22
N GLU A 176 17.51 -1.97 -9.73
CA GLU A 176 18.36 -3.14 -9.95
C GLU A 176 18.11 -3.82 -11.31
N GLY A 177 17.22 -3.28 -12.14
CA GLY A 177 16.84 -3.86 -13.44
C GLY A 177 16.04 -5.16 -13.34
N ARG A 178 15.52 -5.51 -12.16
CA ARG A 178 14.70 -6.70 -11.92
C ARG A 178 13.21 -6.45 -12.20
N ALA A 179 12.77 -5.19 -12.21
CA ALA A 179 11.42 -4.76 -12.56
C ALA A 179 11.48 -3.66 -13.64
N PRO A 180 10.35 -3.36 -14.32
CA PRO A 180 10.28 -2.26 -15.29
C PRO A 180 10.73 -0.94 -14.69
N GLY A 181 11.34 -0.07 -15.54
CA GLY A 181 11.79 1.26 -15.14
C GLY A 181 10.64 2.16 -14.70
N ILE A 182 10.86 2.95 -13.67
CA ILE A 182 9.89 3.91 -13.15
C ILE A 182 10.48 5.32 -13.08
N ARG A 183 9.62 6.33 -13.20
CA ARG A 183 9.97 7.76 -13.15
C ARG A 183 9.90 8.35 -11.74
N VAL A 184 9.08 7.76 -10.85
CA VAL A 184 8.82 8.28 -9.50
C VAL A 184 8.31 7.17 -8.59
N GLN A 185 8.62 7.31 -7.29
CA GLN A 185 7.99 6.56 -6.21
C GLN A 185 7.23 7.54 -5.30
N VAL A 186 5.94 7.28 -5.05
CA VAL A 186 5.05 8.11 -4.20
C VAL A 186 4.66 7.29 -2.98
N LEU A 187 5.25 7.60 -1.84
CA LEU A 187 5.16 6.81 -0.62
C LEU A 187 4.32 7.58 0.43
N LEU A 188 3.12 7.10 0.69
CA LEU A 188 2.13 7.76 1.54
C LEU A 188 2.10 7.07 2.91
N CYS A 189 2.64 7.69 3.95
CA CYS A 189 2.82 7.13 5.29
C CYS A 189 3.38 5.69 5.23
N PRO A 190 4.52 5.46 4.53
CA PRO A 190 4.99 4.12 4.19
C PRO A 190 5.54 3.37 5.41
N VAL A 191 5.38 2.04 5.43
CA VAL A 191 6.20 1.15 6.27
C VAL A 191 7.52 0.93 5.54
N LEU A 192 8.66 1.19 6.20
CA LEU A 192 9.98 1.10 5.55
C LEU A 192 10.99 0.27 6.33
N ASP A 193 10.67 -0.05 7.60
CA ASP A 193 11.50 -0.89 8.47
C ASP A 193 10.66 -1.87 9.28
N ALA A 194 11.32 -2.87 9.86
CA ALA A 194 10.74 -3.69 10.90
C ALA A 194 10.48 -2.84 12.16
N PRO A 195 9.43 -3.15 12.95
CA PRO A 195 9.14 -2.43 14.18
C PRO A 195 10.34 -2.37 15.12
N ASP A 196 10.74 -1.17 15.47
CA ASP A 196 11.85 -0.92 16.40
C ASP A 196 11.33 -0.17 17.62
N PRO A 197 11.27 -0.82 18.81
CA PRO A 197 10.78 -0.19 20.04
C PRO A 197 11.69 0.94 20.52
N ASP A 198 12.89 1.08 19.98
CA ASP A 198 13.81 2.15 20.33
C ASP A 198 13.62 3.42 19.51
N ARG A 199 12.87 3.37 18.42
CA ARG A 199 12.51 4.57 17.65
C ARG A 199 11.60 5.49 18.48
N PRO A 200 11.86 6.82 18.52
CA PRO A 200 11.05 7.78 19.26
C PRO A 200 9.57 7.73 18.86
N SER A 201 9.25 7.60 17.56
CA SER A 201 7.88 7.50 17.07
C SER A 201 7.15 6.26 17.58
N TYR A 202 7.82 5.10 17.67
CA TYR A 202 7.23 3.88 18.24
C TYR A 202 6.98 4.01 19.73
N ARG A 203 7.85 4.71 20.48
CA ARG A 203 7.65 4.96 21.91
C ARG A 203 6.52 5.94 22.19
N ALA A 204 6.34 6.94 21.31
CA ALA A 204 5.34 8.00 21.50
C ALA A 204 3.92 7.54 21.11
N HIS A 205 3.78 6.55 20.24
CA HIS A 205 2.51 6.20 19.60
C HIS A 205 2.09 4.75 19.90
N THR A 206 1.78 4.50 21.19
CA THR A 206 1.51 3.17 21.73
C THR A 206 0.03 2.85 21.87
N GLU A 207 -0.86 3.86 22.04
CA GLU A 207 -2.27 3.65 22.35
C GLU A 207 -3.18 4.79 21.88
N ASN A 208 -4.48 4.54 21.81
CA ASN A 208 -5.51 5.53 21.43
C ASN A 208 -5.30 6.16 20.05
N LEU A 209 -4.75 5.38 19.11
CA LEU A 209 -4.45 5.78 17.75
C LEU A 209 -4.99 4.75 16.75
N PRO A 210 -5.28 5.15 15.50
CA PRO A 210 -5.66 4.22 14.44
C PRO A 210 -4.58 3.17 14.10
N LEU A 211 -3.31 3.52 14.30
CA LEU A 211 -2.17 2.63 14.22
C LEU A 211 -1.30 2.79 15.46
N THR A 212 -0.93 1.67 16.09
CA THR A 212 -0.07 1.64 17.27
C THR A 212 1.20 0.83 17.02
N ALA A 213 2.24 1.04 17.83
CA ALA A 213 3.45 0.24 17.81
C ALA A 213 3.15 -1.27 17.96
N LYS A 214 2.24 -1.64 18.89
CA LYS A 214 1.80 -3.04 19.09
C LYS A 214 1.11 -3.60 17.84
N GLY A 215 0.28 -2.79 17.17
CA GLY A 215 -0.35 -3.17 15.91
C GLY A 215 0.67 -3.46 14.82
N MET A 216 1.73 -2.65 14.72
CA MET A 216 2.78 -2.88 13.73
C MET A 216 3.53 -4.20 13.98
N HIS A 217 3.85 -4.56 15.23
CA HIS A 217 4.46 -5.85 15.55
C HIS A 217 3.58 -7.02 15.10
N TRP A 218 2.26 -6.92 15.29
CA TRP A 218 1.31 -7.95 14.87
C TRP A 218 1.26 -8.09 13.35
N TYR A 219 1.15 -6.98 12.60
CA TYR A 219 1.14 -7.01 11.14
C TYR A 219 2.43 -7.61 10.56
N TRP A 220 3.58 -7.24 11.11
CA TRP A 220 4.87 -7.78 10.70
C TRP A 220 4.99 -9.28 10.98
N GLY A 221 4.48 -9.75 12.11
CA GLY A 221 4.43 -11.17 12.44
C GLY A 221 3.69 -11.99 11.39
N LEU A 222 2.54 -11.49 10.91
CA LEU A 222 1.76 -12.15 9.86
C LEU A 222 2.41 -12.01 8.47
N TYR A 223 3.02 -10.87 8.18
CA TYR A 223 3.64 -10.60 6.87
C TYR A 223 4.87 -11.46 6.60
N LEU A 224 5.71 -11.67 7.60
CA LEU A 224 6.97 -12.41 7.50
C LEU A 224 6.85 -13.90 7.94
N GLN A 225 5.67 -14.38 8.27
CA GLN A 225 5.51 -15.80 8.56
C GLN A 225 6.10 -16.63 7.41
N GLU A 226 6.90 -17.63 7.74
CA GLU A 226 7.22 -18.67 6.76
C GLU A 226 5.90 -19.30 6.31
N ALA A 227 5.68 -19.41 5.01
CA ALA A 227 4.52 -20.11 4.47
C ALA A 227 4.45 -21.47 5.19
N ALA A 228 3.43 -21.65 6.04
CA ALA A 228 3.26 -22.87 6.81
C ALA A 228 3.43 -24.04 5.83
N GLY A 229 4.46 -24.85 6.06
CA GLY A 229 4.93 -25.84 5.09
C GLY A 229 3.74 -26.55 4.48
N ALA A 230 3.78 -26.83 3.19
CA ALA A 230 2.70 -27.44 2.40
C ALA A 230 2.32 -28.83 2.95
N GLY A 231 1.66 -28.82 4.12
CA GLY A 231 1.20 -29.95 4.89
C GLY A 231 -0.19 -29.66 5.43
N SER A 232 -1.20 -30.23 4.73
CA SER A 232 -2.59 -30.38 5.15
C SER A 232 -3.40 -29.11 5.42
N VAL A 233 -3.78 -28.40 4.38
CA VAL A 233 -5.04 -27.67 4.39
C VAL A 233 -6.12 -28.63 3.86
N GLY A 234 -7.02 -29.06 4.74
CA GLY A 234 -8.23 -29.80 4.35
C GLY A 234 -9.06 -28.97 3.35
N PRO A 235 -9.92 -29.61 2.53
CA PRO A 235 -10.61 -28.94 1.46
C PRO A 235 -11.50 -27.81 1.99
N ALA A 236 -11.31 -26.60 1.45
CA ALA A 236 -12.15 -25.45 1.69
C ALA A 236 -13.60 -25.79 1.28
N VAL A 237 -14.53 -25.66 2.21
CA VAL A 237 -15.97 -25.75 1.93
C VAL A 237 -16.37 -24.52 1.14
N ALA A 238 -16.61 -24.71 -0.16
CA ALA A 238 -17.19 -23.68 -1.01
C ALA A 238 -18.67 -23.45 -0.65
N PRO A 239 -19.15 -22.19 -0.59
CA PRO A 239 -20.59 -21.93 -0.55
C PRO A 239 -21.20 -22.26 -1.92
N GLY A 240 -22.33 -23.00 -1.86
CA GLY A 240 -22.97 -23.64 -3.00
C GLY A 240 -23.30 -22.72 -4.17
N GLY A 241 -22.85 -23.11 -5.35
CA GLY A 241 -23.24 -22.59 -6.65
C GLY A 241 -23.54 -23.73 -7.61
N VAL A 242 -24.68 -23.65 -8.27
CA VAL A 242 -25.31 -24.61 -9.18
C VAL A 242 -24.39 -25.04 -10.33
N ALA A 243 -24.37 -26.34 -10.59
CA ALA A 243 -23.62 -26.98 -11.67
C ALA A 243 -24.14 -26.53 -13.05
N ALA A 244 -23.23 -26.06 -13.90
CA ALA A 244 -23.40 -26.02 -15.34
C ALA A 244 -22.26 -26.81 -15.99
N SER A 245 -22.63 -27.78 -16.81
CA SER A 245 -21.75 -28.70 -17.52
C SER A 245 -20.92 -27.98 -18.59
N ALA A 246 -19.60 -28.17 -18.58
CA ALA A 246 -18.68 -27.71 -19.63
C ALA A 246 -18.22 -28.89 -20.50
N PRO A 247 -17.92 -28.68 -21.81
CA PRO A 247 -17.42 -29.71 -22.71
C PRO A 247 -15.91 -29.92 -22.54
N GLU A 248 -15.49 -31.17 -22.70
CA GLU A 248 -14.10 -31.62 -22.72
C GLU A 248 -13.33 -31.10 -23.94
N GLY A 249 -12.07 -30.70 -23.72
CA GLY A 249 -11.09 -30.66 -24.79
C GLY A 249 -10.13 -29.49 -24.76
N SER A 250 -8.93 -29.72 -24.26
CA SER A 250 -7.62 -29.22 -24.65
C SER A 250 -6.72 -29.01 -23.42
N ALA A 251 -5.65 -29.77 -23.34
CA ALA A 251 -4.62 -29.64 -22.32
C ALA A 251 -3.82 -28.35 -22.53
N PRO A 252 -3.52 -27.57 -21.46
CA PRO A 252 -2.60 -26.46 -21.55
C PRO A 252 -1.15 -26.96 -21.65
N GLY A 253 -0.38 -26.34 -22.55
CA GLY A 253 1.06 -26.55 -22.67
C GLY A 253 1.83 -26.08 -21.43
N PRO A 254 3.11 -26.47 -21.28
CA PRO A 254 3.89 -26.20 -20.06
C PRO A 254 4.10 -24.70 -19.88
N VAL A 255 3.56 -24.19 -18.78
CA VAL A 255 3.84 -22.82 -18.32
C VAL A 255 5.29 -22.81 -17.82
N ALA A 256 6.09 -21.91 -18.40
CA ALA A 256 7.47 -21.72 -17.95
C ALA A 256 7.46 -21.35 -16.45
N GLN A 257 8.07 -22.22 -15.64
CA GLN A 257 8.32 -21.93 -14.25
C GLN A 257 9.24 -20.72 -14.15
N VAL A 258 8.69 -19.59 -13.67
CA VAL A 258 9.51 -18.48 -13.19
C VAL A 258 10.26 -18.99 -11.96
N ALA A 259 11.58 -19.07 -12.07
CA ALA A 259 12.43 -19.49 -10.97
C ALA A 259 12.16 -18.61 -9.74
N ALA A 260 11.91 -19.25 -8.60
CA ALA A 260 11.83 -18.54 -7.33
C ALA A 260 13.13 -17.75 -7.09
N PRO A 261 13.06 -16.50 -6.62
CA PRO A 261 14.27 -15.75 -6.33
C PRO A 261 15.05 -16.49 -5.22
N ALA A 262 16.30 -16.81 -5.51
CA ALA A 262 17.24 -17.32 -4.52
C ALA A 262 17.48 -16.21 -3.49
N GLY A 263 17.11 -16.42 -2.23
CA GLY A 263 17.37 -15.49 -1.13
C GLY A 263 16.39 -15.60 0.04
N ALA A 264 16.01 -16.81 0.46
CA ALA A 264 15.56 -16.98 1.83
C ALA A 264 16.79 -16.85 2.73
N ALA A 265 16.89 -15.75 3.49
CA ALA A 265 17.95 -15.58 4.48
C ALA A 265 17.80 -16.65 5.57
N SER A 266 18.80 -17.52 5.67
CA SER A 266 18.84 -18.65 6.61
C SER A 266 19.25 -18.28 8.04
N ASP A 267 19.31 -16.97 8.36
CA ASP A 267 19.82 -16.43 9.64
C ASP A 267 18.86 -15.50 10.39
N GLY A 268 17.58 -15.47 10.04
CA GLY A 268 16.56 -14.65 10.71
C GLY A 268 16.63 -13.15 10.41
N ALA A 269 17.47 -12.71 9.46
CA ALA A 269 17.55 -11.31 9.06
C ALA A 269 16.32 -10.91 8.22
N VAL A 270 15.75 -9.73 8.52
CA VAL A 270 14.63 -9.18 7.74
C VAL A 270 15.10 -8.88 6.31
N PRO A 271 14.40 -9.41 5.28
CA PRO A 271 14.75 -9.13 3.89
C PRO A 271 14.72 -7.63 3.57
N VAL A 272 15.70 -7.14 2.80
CA VAL A 272 15.77 -5.71 2.39
C VAL A 272 14.50 -5.25 1.67
N GLU A 273 13.89 -6.12 0.85
CA GLU A 273 12.64 -5.79 0.16
C GLU A 273 11.43 -5.69 1.12
N ALA A 274 11.48 -6.32 2.29
CA ALA A 274 10.50 -6.12 3.34
C ALA A 274 10.80 -4.86 4.17
N ALA A 275 12.08 -4.47 4.30
CA ALA A 275 12.55 -3.30 5.05
C ALA A 275 13.43 -2.39 4.15
N PRO A 276 12.84 -1.65 3.19
CA PRO A 276 13.57 -0.89 2.17
C PRO A 276 14.57 0.13 2.72
N VAL A 277 14.33 0.68 3.91
CA VAL A 277 15.29 1.59 4.56
C VAL A 277 16.64 0.92 4.82
N ARG A 278 16.70 -0.40 4.93
CA ARG A 278 17.94 -1.17 5.17
C ARG A 278 18.76 -1.43 3.91
N ALA A 279 18.29 -0.99 2.74
CA ALA A 279 19.05 -1.18 1.50
C ALA A 279 20.47 -0.56 1.63
N PRO A 280 21.54 -1.30 1.28
CA PRO A 280 22.91 -0.82 1.50
C PRO A 280 23.23 0.41 0.66
N ASP A 281 22.62 0.53 -0.51
CA ASP A 281 22.78 1.63 -1.45
C ASP A 281 21.44 2.03 -2.05
N LEU A 282 21.20 3.33 -2.19
CA LEU A 282 19.99 3.90 -2.79
C LEU A 282 20.28 4.78 -4.02
N ALA A 283 21.57 4.90 -4.42
CA ALA A 283 21.94 5.67 -5.60
C ALA A 283 21.27 5.12 -6.86
N GLY A 284 20.80 6.02 -7.72
CA GLY A 284 20.08 5.65 -8.94
C GLY A 284 18.62 5.19 -8.74
N SER A 285 18.10 5.24 -7.51
CA SER A 285 16.66 5.05 -7.28
C SER A 285 15.85 6.15 -7.98
N ALA A 286 14.62 5.84 -8.34
CA ALA A 286 13.70 6.84 -8.90
C ALA A 286 13.45 7.99 -7.90
N PRO A 287 13.28 9.23 -8.37
CA PRO A 287 12.85 10.36 -7.54
C PRO A 287 11.71 9.98 -6.62
N ALA A 288 11.75 10.44 -5.37
CA ALA A 288 10.80 10.06 -4.35
C ALA A 288 9.93 11.23 -3.89
N VAL A 289 8.65 10.97 -3.71
CA VAL A 289 7.69 11.81 -3.00
C VAL A 289 7.26 11.04 -1.77
N ILE A 290 7.56 11.55 -0.59
CA ILE A 290 7.29 10.85 0.68
C ILE A 290 6.43 11.73 1.57
N VAL A 291 5.31 11.19 2.02
CA VAL A 291 4.41 11.85 2.97
C VAL A 291 4.48 11.11 4.30
N ALA A 292 4.66 11.84 5.39
CA ALA A 292 4.61 11.33 6.75
C ALA A 292 3.54 12.04 7.58
N ALA A 293 2.88 11.33 8.48
CA ALA A 293 2.02 11.87 9.51
C ALA A 293 2.83 12.06 10.80
N SER A 294 2.64 13.15 11.54
CA SER A 294 3.45 13.38 12.74
C SER A 294 3.00 12.55 13.95
N VAL A 295 1.76 12.06 13.94
CA VAL A 295 1.19 11.23 15.03
C VAL A 295 1.07 9.78 14.55
N ASP A 296 2.23 9.19 14.22
CA ASP A 296 2.33 7.91 13.52
C ASP A 296 3.62 7.17 13.96
N PRO A 297 3.55 5.91 14.37
CA PRO A 297 4.76 5.14 14.68
C PRO A 297 5.74 5.06 13.50
N LEU A 298 5.27 5.19 12.25
CA LEU A 298 6.08 5.09 11.03
C LEU A 298 6.79 6.41 10.63
N SER A 299 6.59 7.49 11.40
CA SER A 299 7.10 8.81 11.00
C SER A 299 8.63 8.88 10.91
N ASP A 300 9.34 8.26 11.84
CA ASP A 300 10.81 8.31 11.90
C ASP A 300 11.45 7.51 10.76
N GLU A 301 10.88 6.34 10.40
CA GLU A 301 11.42 5.54 9.30
C GLU A 301 11.19 6.17 7.93
N ALA A 302 10.10 6.92 7.78
CA ALA A 302 9.84 7.72 6.57
C ALA A 302 10.85 8.87 6.42
N GLU A 303 11.16 9.56 7.51
CA GLU A 303 12.17 10.62 7.54
C GLU A 303 13.58 10.06 7.30
N GLU A 304 13.93 8.95 7.92
CA GLU A 304 15.20 8.26 7.70
C GLU A 304 15.39 7.86 6.24
N TYR A 305 14.37 7.26 5.61
CA TYR A 305 14.45 6.84 4.22
C TYR A 305 14.61 8.03 3.27
N ALA A 306 13.86 9.12 3.53
CA ALA A 306 14.00 10.38 2.79
C ALA A 306 15.43 10.94 2.90
N GLY A 307 16.00 10.94 4.10
CA GLY A 307 17.39 11.36 4.35
C GLY A 307 18.41 10.49 3.62
N ARG A 308 18.22 9.16 3.64
CA ARG A 308 19.12 8.21 2.95
C ARG A 308 19.06 8.34 1.42
N LEU A 309 17.86 8.50 0.85
CA LEU A 309 17.70 8.78 -0.58
C LEU A 309 18.40 10.08 -0.97
N THR A 310 18.20 11.15 -0.19
CA THR A 310 18.84 12.46 -0.41
C THR A 310 20.36 12.35 -0.33
N ALA A 311 20.90 11.66 0.67
CA ALA A 311 22.34 11.41 0.82
C ALA A 311 22.93 10.59 -0.33
N SER A 312 22.11 9.77 -1.00
CA SER A 312 22.47 8.99 -2.19
C SER A 312 22.28 9.77 -3.50
N GLY A 313 22.00 11.08 -3.44
CA GLY A 313 21.83 11.94 -4.61
C GLY A 313 20.47 11.78 -5.34
N VAL A 314 19.48 11.13 -4.72
CA VAL A 314 18.14 10.98 -5.29
C VAL A 314 17.31 12.22 -4.96
N PRO A 315 16.59 12.82 -5.93
CA PRO A 315 15.66 13.91 -5.66
C PRO A 315 14.50 13.43 -4.75
N VAL A 316 14.26 14.12 -3.64
CA VAL A 316 13.20 13.80 -2.68
C VAL A 316 12.34 15.03 -2.40
N GLU A 317 11.02 14.86 -2.51
CA GLU A 317 10.02 15.77 -1.95
C GLU A 317 9.47 15.11 -0.67
N PHE A 318 9.82 15.65 0.50
CA PHE A 318 9.36 15.13 1.78
C PHE A 318 8.34 16.07 2.41
N VAL A 319 7.14 15.57 2.69
CA VAL A 319 6.05 16.33 3.31
C VAL A 319 5.66 15.65 4.62
N ARG A 320 5.95 16.30 5.76
CA ARG A 320 5.45 15.89 7.06
C ARG A 320 4.22 16.73 7.41
N ARG A 321 3.07 16.06 7.61
CA ARG A 321 1.84 16.74 8.04
C ARG A 321 1.73 16.67 9.57
N GLU A 322 1.71 17.85 10.20
CA GLU A 322 1.63 17.97 11.65
C GLU A 322 0.21 17.75 12.17
N GLY A 323 0.10 17.13 13.35
CA GLY A 323 -1.16 16.97 14.09
C GLY A 323 -2.14 15.96 13.52
N VAL A 324 -1.71 15.09 12.60
CA VAL A 324 -2.55 14.07 11.99
C VAL A 324 -2.01 12.66 12.23
N PRO A 325 -2.89 11.64 12.37
CA PRO A 325 -2.51 10.25 12.55
C PRO A 325 -2.31 9.53 11.22
N HIS A 326 -1.76 8.32 11.27
CA HIS A 326 -1.44 7.45 10.13
C HIS A 326 -2.50 7.39 9.02
N LEU A 327 -3.79 7.23 9.38
CA LEU A 327 -4.87 7.01 8.41
C LEU A 327 -5.49 8.30 7.84
N PHE A 328 -4.95 9.50 8.11
CA PHE A 328 -5.57 10.76 7.70
C PHE A 328 -5.82 10.88 6.18
N LEU A 329 -4.99 10.22 5.37
CA LEU A 329 -5.12 10.23 3.91
C LEU A 329 -6.32 9.43 3.39
N VAL A 330 -6.76 8.41 4.13
CA VAL A 330 -7.91 7.58 3.75
C VAL A 330 -9.21 8.03 4.39
N PHE A 331 -9.18 9.05 5.26
CA PHE A 331 -10.40 9.65 5.78
C PHE A 331 -11.13 10.41 4.67
N PRO A 332 -12.43 10.19 4.48
CA PRO A 332 -13.16 10.86 3.43
C PRO A 332 -13.18 12.37 3.65
N SER A 333 -12.81 13.12 2.60
CA SER A 333 -12.97 14.58 2.50
C SER A 333 -12.44 15.39 3.69
N THR A 334 -11.23 15.11 4.15
CA THR A 334 -10.55 15.97 5.11
C THR A 334 -9.66 16.99 4.38
N PRO A 335 -9.68 18.28 4.74
CA PRO A 335 -8.78 19.29 4.15
C PRO A 335 -7.31 18.88 4.22
N ALA A 336 -6.89 18.24 5.32
CA ALA A 336 -5.52 17.76 5.51
C ALA A 336 -5.04 16.81 4.40
N ARG A 337 -5.92 15.89 3.92
CA ARG A 337 -5.62 15.01 2.79
C ARG A 337 -5.43 15.82 1.51
N ASP A 338 -6.39 16.67 1.20
CA ASP A 338 -6.42 17.40 -0.07
C ASP A 338 -5.26 18.41 -0.15
N GLU A 339 -4.91 19.08 0.95
CA GLU A 339 -3.75 19.96 1.07
C GLU A 339 -2.44 19.21 0.81
N VAL A 340 -2.27 18.02 1.39
CA VAL A 340 -1.06 17.21 1.17
C VAL A 340 -0.98 16.72 -0.27
N LEU A 341 -2.08 16.24 -0.85
CA LEU A 341 -2.09 15.81 -2.26
C LEU A 341 -1.79 16.97 -3.20
N ALA A 342 -2.30 18.18 -2.92
CA ALA A 342 -1.96 19.39 -3.68
C ALA A 342 -0.48 19.76 -3.55
N ALA A 343 0.12 19.60 -2.36
CA ALA A 343 1.52 19.90 -2.13
C ALA A 343 2.47 18.96 -2.91
N ILE A 344 2.15 17.67 -3.00
CA ILE A 344 3.00 16.69 -3.71
C ILE A 344 2.77 16.67 -5.24
N ALA A 345 1.62 17.14 -5.70
CA ALA A 345 1.23 17.07 -7.12
C ALA A 345 2.28 17.67 -8.09
N PRO A 346 2.91 18.84 -7.82
CA PRO A 346 3.94 19.37 -8.70
C PRO A 346 5.15 18.44 -8.90
N ALA A 347 5.56 17.71 -7.86
CA ALA A 347 6.68 16.75 -7.96
C ALA A 347 6.31 15.56 -8.84
N VAL A 348 5.11 15.00 -8.69
CA VAL A 348 4.61 13.90 -9.53
C VAL A 348 4.49 14.34 -10.98
N ARG A 349 3.92 15.52 -11.25
CA ARG A 349 3.79 16.06 -12.62
C ARG A 349 5.15 16.27 -13.28
N ARG A 350 6.16 16.77 -12.55
CA ARG A 350 7.53 16.92 -13.07
C ARG A 350 8.15 15.59 -13.48
N ALA A 351 7.87 14.52 -12.75
CA ALA A 351 8.41 13.20 -13.06
C ALA A 351 7.85 12.61 -14.37
N PHE A 352 6.66 13.05 -14.79
CA PHE A 352 6.00 12.62 -16.02
C PHE A 352 6.07 13.66 -17.15
N ALA A 353 6.75 14.76 -16.94
CA ALA A 353 7.01 15.78 -17.99
C ALA A 353 8.22 15.35 -18.90
#